data_0edee967cab1efa7f00957582a427712
#
_entry.id   0edee967cab1efa7f00957582a427712
#
_cell.length_a   1.000
_cell.length_b   1.000
_cell.length_c   1.000
_cell.angle_alpha   90.00
_cell.angle_beta   90.00
_cell.angle_gamma   90.00
#
_symmetry.space_group_name_H-M   'P 1'
#
loop_
_entity.id
_entity.type
_entity.pdbx_description
1 polymer ?
#
loop_
_entity_poly.entity_id
_entity_poly.type
_entity_poly.pdbx_seq_one_letter_code
_entity_poly.pdbx_strand_id
1 'polypeptide(L)'
;NFQFAIFERDETTMKQLSILFLFFSSFAVAQSDLLDELNAELDMGPLYAESAFKGLKIINLESTKMVDKGEMYFIVAHRFGSIENGFDDFFGLDVASNKLQLIYGVNDNINFGAARSSYQKTYALHTKLRLLRQQTERSPVTIGAYGQLTINNQLDLDRNPDLDFSDRLTYTAQALISRKFNEKLSLQLTPTLIHKNLTERIAEDNLQFVMAAGGRYKLTKRLSLNMEYGLMTSRPEELNYNNLLSLGFDIETGGHVFQLHFTNSRTMLEHSFLTEATGDWSK
;
A
#
# COMPACT_ATOMS: atom_id res chain seq x y z
N ASN A 1 18.25 2.95 -36.83
CA ASN A 1 18.90 1.80 -36.19
C ASN A 1 18.44 1.75 -34.73
N PHE A 2 17.35 1.03 -34.47
CA PHE A 2 16.89 0.73 -33.12
C PHE A 2 17.65 -0.52 -32.64
N GLN A 3 18.44 -0.38 -31.61
CA GLN A 3 19.08 -1.49 -30.90
C GLN A 3 18.15 -1.93 -29.77
N PHE A 4 17.58 -3.12 -29.92
CA PHE A 4 16.86 -3.79 -28.81
C PHE A 4 17.89 -4.28 -27.81
N ALA A 5 17.86 -3.76 -26.60
CA ALA A 5 18.56 -4.34 -25.46
C ALA A 5 17.83 -5.62 -25.05
N ILE A 6 18.49 -6.76 -25.25
CA ILE A 6 18.04 -8.06 -24.75
C ILE A 6 18.33 -8.08 -23.25
N PHE A 7 17.29 -8.09 -22.43
CA PHE A 7 17.38 -8.31 -20.99
C PHE A 7 17.83 -9.75 -20.74
N GLU A 8 19.04 -9.97 -20.29
CA GLU A 8 19.46 -11.22 -19.68
C GLU A 8 18.66 -11.41 -18.38
N ARG A 9 17.78 -12.41 -18.37
CA ARG A 9 17.01 -12.82 -17.18
C ARG A 9 17.95 -13.52 -16.22
N ASP A 10 18.17 -12.90 -15.07
CA ASP A 10 18.90 -13.55 -13.97
C ASP A 10 18.06 -14.71 -13.43
N GLU A 11 18.50 -15.94 -13.74
CA GLU A 11 17.85 -17.21 -13.33
C GLU A 11 17.77 -17.36 -11.80
N THR A 12 18.62 -16.68 -11.05
CA THR A 12 18.66 -16.70 -9.58
C THR A 12 17.44 -16.00 -8.98
N THR A 13 17.03 -14.88 -9.56
CA THR A 13 15.85 -14.10 -9.13
C THR A 13 14.56 -14.87 -9.39
N MET A 14 14.47 -15.58 -10.52
CA MET A 14 13.32 -16.42 -10.85
C MET A 14 13.19 -17.64 -9.93
N LYS A 15 14.29 -18.27 -9.55
CA LYS A 15 14.30 -19.41 -8.60
C LYS A 15 13.88 -18.96 -7.19
N GLN A 16 14.31 -17.80 -6.74
CA GLN A 16 13.90 -17.24 -5.44
C GLN A 16 12.41 -16.86 -5.42
N LEU A 17 11.88 -16.32 -6.52
CA LEU A 17 10.45 -16.02 -6.64
C LEU A 17 9.60 -17.31 -6.64
N SER A 18 10.07 -18.36 -7.29
CA SER A 18 9.40 -19.68 -7.35
C SER A 18 9.39 -20.39 -5.99
N ILE A 19 10.47 -20.26 -5.21
CA ILE A 19 10.55 -20.81 -3.84
C ILE A 19 9.60 -20.06 -2.91
N LEU A 20 9.49 -18.74 -3.05
CA LEU A 20 8.53 -17.93 -2.28
C LEU A 20 7.08 -18.34 -2.59
N PHE A 21 6.77 -18.65 -3.84
CA PHE A 21 5.43 -19.09 -4.27
C PHE A 21 5.08 -20.50 -3.77
N LEU A 22 6.07 -21.40 -3.69
CA LEU A 22 5.89 -22.77 -3.16
C LEU A 22 5.67 -22.80 -1.63
N PHE A 23 6.26 -21.87 -0.88
CA PHE A 23 6.02 -21.76 0.56
C PHE A 23 4.58 -21.35 0.90
N PHE A 24 3.87 -20.62 0.01
CA PHE A 24 2.49 -20.23 0.22
C PHE A 24 1.48 -21.35 -0.05
N SER A 25 1.84 -22.37 -0.85
CA SER A 25 0.93 -23.45 -1.22
C SER A 25 0.83 -24.57 -0.18
N SER A 26 1.83 -24.72 0.70
CA SER A 26 1.92 -25.87 1.61
C SER A 26 1.08 -25.75 2.90
N PHE A 27 0.51 -24.60 3.20
CA PHE A 27 -0.27 -24.39 4.43
C PHE A 27 -1.80 -24.56 4.26
N ALA A 28 -2.27 -25.00 3.10
CA ALA A 28 -3.70 -25.00 2.75
C ALA A 28 -4.46 -26.28 3.13
N VAL A 29 -3.84 -27.34 3.61
CA VAL A 29 -4.46 -28.70 3.62
C VAL A 29 -4.99 -29.16 4.98
N ALA A 30 -4.80 -28.47 6.08
CA ALA A 30 -5.01 -29.06 7.41
C ALA A 30 -6.33 -28.73 8.14
N GLN A 31 -7.32 -28.06 7.52
CA GLN A 31 -8.58 -27.67 8.21
C GLN A 31 -9.89 -28.04 7.49
N SER A 32 -9.87 -28.91 6.50
CA SER A 32 -11.08 -29.16 5.67
C SER A 32 -12.14 -30.04 6.31
N ASP A 33 -11.78 -31.09 7.04
CA ASP A 33 -12.73 -32.15 7.41
C ASP A 33 -13.83 -31.75 8.45
N LEU A 34 -13.51 -30.91 9.40
CA LEU A 34 -14.48 -30.52 10.46
C LEU A 34 -15.49 -29.46 10.02
N LEU A 35 -15.12 -28.64 9.05
CA LEU A 35 -16.01 -27.60 8.49
C LEU A 35 -16.95 -28.14 7.44
N ASP A 36 -16.55 -29.19 6.74
CA ASP A 36 -17.40 -29.84 5.73
C ASP A 36 -18.61 -30.51 6.36
N GLU A 37 -18.47 -31.08 7.57
CA GLU A 37 -19.56 -31.72 8.31
C GLU A 37 -20.55 -30.69 8.88
N LEU A 38 -20.07 -29.50 9.30
CA LEU A 38 -20.91 -28.40 9.78
C LEU A 38 -21.67 -27.69 8.64
N ASN A 39 -21.06 -27.60 7.46
CA ASN A 39 -21.67 -26.95 6.30
C ASN A 39 -22.71 -27.80 5.59
N ALA A 40 -22.69 -29.12 5.77
CA ALA A 40 -23.67 -30.01 5.21
C ALA A 40 -25.06 -29.92 5.91
N GLU A 41 -25.10 -29.41 7.12
CA GLU A 41 -26.36 -29.25 7.89
C GLU A 41 -27.00 -27.84 7.77
N LEU A 42 -26.26 -26.86 7.27
CA LEU A 42 -26.77 -25.49 7.12
C LEU A 42 -26.56 -25.06 5.64
N ASP A 43 -27.63 -24.85 4.91
CA ASP A 43 -27.62 -24.19 3.59
C ASP A 43 -27.17 -22.72 3.74
N MET A 44 -25.99 -22.55 4.35
CA MET A 44 -25.35 -21.26 4.50
C MET A 44 -24.57 -20.97 3.23
N GLY A 45 -24.94 -19.91 2.57
CA GLY A 45 -24.20 -19.39 1.41
C GLY A 45 -22.69 -19.23 1.71
N PRO A 46 -21.87 -18.83 0.73
CA PRO A 46 -20.39 -18.85 0.85
C PRO A 46 -19.92 -18.13 2.11
N LEU A 47 -19.21 -18.84 2.98
CA LEU A 47 -18.61 -18.30 4.21
C LEU A 47 -17.40 -17.44 3.86
N TYR A 48 -17.63 -16.14 3.77
CA TYR A 48 -16.55 -15.17 3.56
C TYR A 48 -15.77 -14.92 4.84
N ALA A 49 -14.46 -14.92 4.74
CA ALA A 49 -13.62 -14.43 5.83
C ALA A 49 -13.90 -12.95 6.11
N GLU A 50 -13.83 -12.58 7.39
CA GLU A 50 -13.80 -11.16 7.74
C GLU A 50 -12.62 -10.47 7.05
N SER A 51 -12.71 -9.13 6.90
CA SER A 51 -11.61 -8.34 6.32
C SER A 51 -10.28 -8.63 7.02
N ALA A 52 -9.22 -8.85 6.24
CA ALA A 52 -7.87 -9.08 6.74
C ALA A 52 -7.37 -7.89 7.59
N PHE A 53 -7.80 -6.68 7.25
CA PHE A 53 -7.42 -5.44 7.93
C PHE A 53 -8.65 -4.67 8.39
N LYS A 54 -8.50 -3.88 9.47
CA LYS A 54 -9.56 -2.99 9.96
C LYS A 54 -9.56 -1.65 9.24
N GLY A 55 -8.36 -1.12 8.95
CA GLY A 55 -8.19 0.13 8.23
C GLY A 55 -8.23 -0.05 6.71
N LEU A 56 -8.57 1.02 5.99
CA LEU A 56 -8.45 1.08 4.53
C LEU A 56 -6.99 1.08 4.07
N LYS A 57 -6.07 1.43 4.98
CA LYS A 57 -4.62 1.28 4.84
C LYS A 57 -4.08 0.37 5.94
N ILE A 58 -2.95 -0.30 5.67
CA ILE A 58 -2.19 -1.03 6.69
C ILE A 58 -1.44 0.00 7.55
N ILE A 59 -0.49 0.71 6.97
CA ILE A 59 0.15 1.94 7.46
C ILE A 59 0.11 2.98 6.33
N ASN A 60 0.98 2.83 5.32
CA ASN A 60 0.99 3.59 4.07
C ASN A 60 0.28 2.83 2.96
N LEU A 61 0.53 1.50 2.86
CA LEU A 61 -0.01 0.63 1.83
C LEU A 61 -1.54 0.54 1.91
N GLU A 62 -2.19 0.59 0.75
CA GLU A 62 -3.62 0.28 0.64
C GLU A 62 -3.89 -1.15 1.10
N SER A 63 -4.93 -1.35 1.91
CA SER A 63 -5.39 -2.67 2.30
C SER A 63 -6.50 -3.18 1.36
N THR A 64 -6.82 -4.48 1.44
CA THR A 64 -7.95 -5.04 0.70
C THR A 64 -9.32 -4.70 1.30
N LYS A 65 -9.37 -3.92 2.40
CA LYS A 65 -10.65 -3.44 2.95
C LYS A 65 -11.29 -2.44 2.00
N MET A 66 -12.61 -2.58 1.81
CA MET A 66 -13.44 -1.67 1.02
C MET A 66 -14.26 -0.77 1.94
N VAL A 67 -14.66 0.39 1.42
CA VAL A 67 -15.79 1.19 1.94
C VAL A 67 -17.06 0.53 1.44
N ASP A 68 -18.05 0.36 2.29
CA ASP A 68 -19.29 -0.31 1.95
C ASP A 68 -20.14 0.52 0.98
N LYS A 69 -21.04 -0.13 0.26
CA LYS A 69 -21.88 0.51 -0.76
C LYS A 69 -22.67 1.68 -0.17
N GLY A 70 -22.55 2.86 -0.81
CA GLY A 70 -23.25 4.08 -0.43
C GLY A 70 -22.61 4.84 0.73
N GLU A 71 -21.57 4.29 1.36
CA GLU A 71 -20.83 4.98 2.41
C GLU A 71 -19.75 5.89 1.85
N MET A 72 -19.44 6.93 2.61
CA MET A 72 -18.40 7.90 2.29
C MET A 72 -17.46 8.08 3.49
N TYR A 73 -16.15 7.88 3.26
CA TYR A 73 -15.13 8.09 4.27
C TYR A 73 -14.33 9.35 3.96
N PHE A 74 -14.25 10.22 4.96
CA PHE A 74 -13.33 11.35 4.93
C PHE A 74 -12.13 11.03 5.84
N ILE A 75 -10.95 11.03 5.24
CA ILE A 75 -9.70 10.70 5.94
C ILE A 75 -8.85 11.96 6.02
N VAL A 76 -8.41 12.30 7.23
CA VAL A 76 -7.41 13.32 7.50
C VAL A 76 -6.17 12.61 8.02
N ALA A 77 -5.11 12.65 7.24
CA ALA A 77 -3.83 12.05 7.63
C ALA A 77 -2.77 13.14 7.82
N HIS A 78 -1.97 12.99 8.87
CA HIS A 78 -0.85 13.86 9.19
C HIS A 78 0.43 13.05 9.21
N ARG A 79 1.50 13.62 8.68
CA ARG A 79 2.85 13.10 8.80
C ARG A 79 3.73 14.19 9.37
N PHE A 80 4.30 13.92 10.54
CA PHE A 80 5.22 14.81 11.23
C PHE A 80 6.65 14.64 10.71
N GLY A 81 7.56 15.52 11.13
CA GLY A 81 8.96 15.50 10.76
C GLY A 81 9.74 14.33 11.38
N SER A 82 11.07 14.37 11.27
CA SER A 82 11.95 13.41 11.93
C SER A 82 11.94 13.60 13.45
N ILE A 83 12.09 12.50 14.18
CA ILE A 83 12.25 12.53 15.64
C ILE A 83 13.72 12.76 16.07
N GLU A 84 14.65 12.82 15.11
CA GLU A 84 16.11 12.86 15.35
C GLU A 84 16.56 14.08 16.17
N ASN A 85 15.92 15.24 15.96
CA ASN A 85 16.28 16.46 16.66
C ASN A 85 15.73 16.55 18.11
N GLY A 86 14.97 15.55 18.54
CA GLY A 86 14.42 15.48 19.89
C GLY A 86 13.61 16.72 20.27
N PHE A 87 13.99 17.39 21.35
CA PHE A 87 13.26 18.56 21.86
C PHE A 87 13.45 19.84 21.02
N ASP A 88 14.45 19.92 20.14
CA ASP A 88 14.75 21.14 19.38
C ASP A 88 13.65 21.46 18.35
N ASP A 89 12.98 20.44 17.80
CA ASP A 89 11.80 20.58 16.93
C ASP A 89 10.57 19.83 17.46
N PHE A 90 10.56 19.63 18.78
CA PHE A 90 9.52 18.90 19.50
C PHE A 90 9.23 17.53 18.87
N PHE A 91 10.29 16.73 18.64
CA PHE A 91 10.22 15.41 18.01
C PHE A 91 9.56 15.43 16.62
N GLY A 92 9.83 16.47 15.84
CA GLY A 92 9.30 16.67 14.49
C GLY A 92 7.85 17.18 14.44
N LEU A 93 7.23 17.47 15.58
CA LEU A 93 5.82 17.93 15.62
C LEU A 93 5.66 19.36 15.07
N ASP A 94 6.74 20.16 15.02
CA ASP A 94 6.74 21.52 14.44
C ASP A 94 6.56 21.51 12.90
N VAL A 95 6.76 20.37 12.26
CA VAL A 95 6.64 20.22 10.80
C VAL A 95 5.61 19.13 10.49
N ALA A 96 4.53 19.49 9.80
CA ALA A 96 3.50 18.54 9.42
C ALA A 96 3.17 18.61 7.92
N SER A 97 3.07 17.45 7.29
CA SER A 97 2.42 17.27 5.98
C SER A 97 1.01 16.72 6.19
N ASN A 98 0.06 17.24 5.44
CA ASN A 98 -1.33 16.85 5.53
C ASN A 98 -1.80 16.18 4.24
N LYS A 99 -2.65 15.16 4.37
CA LYS A 99 -3.41 14.58 3.26
C LYS A 99 -4.88 14.50 3.64
N LEU A 100 -5.72 15.14 2.85
CA LEU A 100 -7.16 15.03 2.93
C LEU A 100 -7.62 14.07 1.84
N GLN A 101 -8.44 13.11 2.17
CA GLN A 101 -8.90 12.10 1.22
C GLN A 101 -10.38 11.80 1.43
N LEU A 102 -11.13 11.78 0.35
CA LEU A 102 -12.52 11.38 0.30
C LEU A 102 -12.63 10.09 -0.49
N ILE A 103 -13.32 9.09 0.06
CA ILE A 103 -13.52 7.78 -0.58
C ILE A 103 -14.99 7.43 -0.52
N TYR A 104 -15.55 7.04 -1.65
CA TYR A 104 -16.95 6.63 -1.78
C TYR A 104 -17.05 5.18 -2.24
N GLY A 105 -17.89 4.39 -1.55
CA GLY A 105 -18.25 3.04 -1.92
C GLY A 105 -19.35 3.02 -2.99
N VAL A 106 -18.98 2.83 -4.24
CA VAL A 106 -19.94 2.76 -5.36
C VAL A 106 -20.80 1.49 -5.24
N ASN A 107 -20.15 0.39 -4.93
CA ASN A 107 -20.74 -0.90 -4.58
C ASN A 107 -19.74 -1.70 -3.72
N ASP A 108 -20.10 -2.92 -3.33
CA ASP A 108 -19.28 -3.76 -2.46
C ASP A 108 -17.90 -4.09 -3.03
N ASN A 109 -17.69 -3.91 -4.35
CA ASN A 109 -16.47 -4.27 -5.06
C ASN A 109 -15.72 -3.08 -5.67
N ILE A 110 -16.29 -1.87 -5.64
CA ILE A 110 -15.72 -0.68 -6.29
C ILE A 110 -15.76 0.49 -5.33
N ASN A 111 -14.57 1.03 -5.02
CA ASN A 111 -14.43 2.33 -4.37
C ASN A 111 -13.77 3.33 -5.32
N PHE A 112 -14.20 4.57 -5.24
CA PHE A 112 -13.62 5.69 -5.94
C PHE A 112 -13.28 6.79 -4.95
N GLY A 113 -12.16 7.50 -5.16
CA GLY A 113 -11.81 8.57 -4.24
C GLY A 113 -10.91 9.62 -4.85
N ALA A 114 -10.85 10.74 -4.14
CA ALA A 114 -9.99 11.87 -4.44
C ALA A 114 -9.23 12.30 -3.19
N ALA A 115 -8.02 12.78 -3.37
CA ALA A 115 -7.19 13.27 -2.28
C ALA A 115 -6.44 14.55 -2.65
N ARG A 116 -6.08 15.32 -1.62
CA ARG A 116 -5.19 16.48 -1.70
C ARG A 116 -4.11 16.34 -0.65
N SER A 117 -2.86 16.33 -1.09
CA SER A 117 -1.69 16.35 -0.21
C SER A 117 -1.03 17.73 -0.20
N SER A 118 -0.53 18.18 0.95
CA SER A 118 0.32 19.38 1.02
C SER A 118 1.69 19.15 0.36
N TYR A 119 2.17 17.88 0.34
CA TYR A 119 3.41 17.54 -0.35
C TYR A 119 3.26 17.77 -1.85
N GLN A 120 4.17 18.58 -2.42
CA GLN A 120 4.16 19.01 -3.83
C GLN A 120 2.80 19.56 -4.31
N LYS A 121 1.96 20.03 -3.38
CA LYS A 121 0.58 20.49 -3.68
C LYS A 121 -0.20 19.48 -4.54
N THR A 122 -0.03 18.19 -4.30
CA THR A 122 -0.50 17.11 -5.17
C THR A 122 -1.99 16.81 -5.00
N TYR A 123 -2.70 16.68 -6.10
CA TYR A 123 -4.03 16.06 -6.18
C TYR A 123 -3.89 14.61 -6.60
N ALA A 124 -4.77 13.76 -6.10
CA ALA A 124 -4.83 12.36 -6.48
C ALA A 124 -6.27 11.92 -6.73
N LEU A 125 -6.47 11.15 -7.79
CA LEU A 125 -7.69 10.39 -8.06
C LEU A 125 -7.35 8.92 -7.98
N HIS A 126 -8.18 8.11 -7.34
CA HIS A 126 -7.91 6.69 -7.20
C HIS A 126 -9.17 5.85 -7.26
N THR A 127 -8.99 4.60 -7.66
CA THR A 127 -10.01 3.57 -7.60
C THR A 127 -9.45 2.31 -6.96
N LYS A 128 -10.29 1.62 -6.19
CA LYS A 128 -9.99 0.31 -5.62
C LYS A 128 -11.07 -0.68 -6.04
N LEU A 129 -10.65 -1.83 -6.54
CA LEU A 129 -11.50 -2.91 -7.00
C LEU A 129 -11.26 -4.14 -6.12
N ARG A 130 -12.32 -4.82 -5.70
CA ARG A 130 -12.25 -6.15 -5.12
C ARG A 130 -12.56 -7.16 -6.23
N LEU A 131 -11.60 -8.00 -6.56
CA LEU A 131 -11.70 -9.00 -7.63
C LEU A 131 -12.10 -10.36 -7.08
N LEU A 132 -11.59 -10.72 -5.90
CA LEU A 132 -11.82 -11.99 -5.23
C LEU A 132 -11.85 -11.80 -3.73
N ARG A 133 -12.77 -12.48 -3.04
CA ARG A 133 -12.87 -12.43 -1.57
C ARG A 133 -12.47 -13.79 -0.99
N GLN A 134 -11.66 -13.78 0.06
CA GLN A 134 -11.26 -14.99 0.77
C GLN A 134 -12.49 -15.73 1.30
N GLN A 135 -12.54 -17.03 1.00
CA GLN A 135 -13.59 -17.96 1.41
C GLN A 135 -12.95 -19.24 1.93
N THR A 136 -13.61 -19.90 2.84
CA THR A 136 -13.08 -21.12 3.47
C THR A 136 -12.83 -22.24 2.45
N GLU A 137 -13.70 -22.42 1.48
CA GLU A 137 -13.68 -23.59 0.56
C GLU A 137 -13.19 -23.27 -0.86
N ARG A 138 -13.22 -22.00 -1.30
CA ARG A 138 -12.96 -21.65 -2.70
C ARG A 138 -11.75 -20.79 -2.93
N SER A 139 -11.44 -19.88 -2.03
CA SER A 139 -10.34 -18.94 -2.23
C SER A 139 -9.58 -18.70 -0.93
N PRO A 140 -8.27 -19.05 -0.89
CA PRO A 140 -7.46 -18.84 0.31
C PRO A 140 -7.06 -17.39 0.51
N VAL A 141 -7.33 -16.49 -0.45
CA VAL A 141 -6.89 -15.09 -0.43
C VAL A 141 -8.00 -14.14 -0.88
N THR A 142 -7.88 -12.88 -0.47
CA THR A 142 -8.60 -11.76 -1.08
C THR A 142 -7.68 -11.09 -2.08
N ILE A 143 -8.18 -10.83 -3.29
CA ILE A 143 -7.46 -10.13 -4.34
C ILE A 143 -8.22 -8.85 -4.68
N GLY A 144 -7.49 -7.74 -4.70
CA GLY A 144 -7.95 -6.45 -5.15
C GLY A 144 -6.97 -5.82 -6.14
N ALA A 145 -7.43 -4.78 -6.82
CA ALA A 145 -6.61 -3.89 -7.61
C ALA A 145 -6.78 -2.45 -7.11
N TYR A 146 -5.73 -1.68 -7.18
CA TYR A 146 -5.75 -0.24 -6.88
C TYR A 146 -5.04 0.51 -7.98
N GLY A 147 -5.68 1.58 -8.45
CA GLY A 147 -5.12 2.50 -9.43
C GLY A 147 -5.18 3.93 -8.92
N GLN A 148 -4.12 4.70 -9.12
CA GLN A 148 -4.06 6.10 -8.74
C GLN A 148 -3.41 6.92 -9.85
N LEU A 149 -4.01 8.08 -10.11
CA LEU A 149 -3.44 9.18 -10.90
C LEU A 149 -3.12 10.32 -9.93
N THR A 150 -1.89 10.82 -9.93
CA THR A 150 -1.50 12.01 -9.19
C THR A 150 -1.10 13.15 -10.12
N ILE A 151 -1.35 14.38 -9.66
CA ILE A 151 -1.06 15.62 -10.38
C ILE A 151 -0.22 16.49 -9.45
N ASN A 152 1.07 16.63 -9.74
CA ASN A 152 1.99 17.52 -9.03
C ASN A 152 1.69 18.97 -9.42
N ASN A 153 1.02 19.71 -8.53
CA ASN A 153 0.66 21.10 -8.79
C ASN A 153 1.71 22.12 -8.26
N GLN A 154 2.82 21.62 -7.74
CA GLN A 154 3.96 22.47 -7.39
C GLN A 154 4.85 22.74 -8.61
N LEU A 155 4.82 21.87 -9.63
CA LEU A 155 5.53 22.07 -10.88
C LEU A 155 4.95 23.29 -11.61
N ASP A 156 5.73 24.37 -11.69
CA ASP A 156 5.36 25.64 -12.30
C ASP A 156 5.73 25.63 -13.78
N LEU A 157 4.74 25.49 -14.66
CA LEU A 157 4.96 25.41 -16.10
C LEU A 157 5.30 26.80 -16.69
N ASP A 158 4.88 27.90 -16.05
CA ASP A 158 5.23 29.25 -16.53
C ASP A 158 6.71 29.54 -16.36
N ARG A 159 7.35 28.93 -15.33
CA ARG A 159 8.78 29.03 -15.10
C ARG A 159 9.60 27.97 -15.83
N ASN A 160 8.96 26.92 -16.34
CA ASN A 160 9.57 25.80 -17.05
C ASN A 160 8.85 25.58 -18.37
N PRO A 161 9.10 26.45 -19.39
CA PRO A 161 8.34 26.43 -20.64
C PRO A 161 8.57 25.19 -21.51
N ASP A 162 9.61 24.41 -21.21
CA ASP A 162 9.90 23.14 -21.91
C ASP A 162 9.05 21.97 -21.39
N LEU A 163 8.30 22.18 -20.29
CA LEU A 163 7.44 21.18 -19.66
C LEU A 163 5.97 21.46 -19.99
N ASP A 164 5.17 20.40 -20.05
CA ASP A 164 3.74 20.50 -20.26
C ASP A 164 2.90 19.93 -19.10
N PHE A 165 1.58 19.92 -19.25
CA PHE A 165 0.70 19.39 -18.20
C PHE A 165 0.92 17.90 -17.93
N SER A 166 1.33 17.14 -18.97
CA SER A 166 1.56 15.70 -18.81
C SER A 166 2.71 15.40 -17.86
N ASP A 167 3.71 16.30 -17.77
CA ASP A 167 4.86 16.15 -16.88
C ASP A 167 4.50 16.20 -15.39
N ARG A 168 3.32 16.73 -15.06
CA ARG A 168 2.77 16.72 -13.70
C ARG A 168 2.20 15.37 -13.28
N LEU A 169 2.02 14.44 -14.21
CA LEU A 169 1.26 13.21 -13.99
C LEU A 169 2.15 12.06 -13.55
N THR A 170 1.67 11.34 -12.52
CA THR A 170 2.23 10.05 -12.12
C THR A 170 1.11 9.04 -11.97
N TYR A 171 1.33 7.85 -12.48
CA TYR A 171 0.38 6.73 -12.44
C TYR A 171 0.90 5.64 -11.53
N THR A 172 0.02 5.09 -10.71
CA THR A 172 0.33 3.95 -9.83
C THR A 172 -0.70 2.86 -10.03
N ALA A 173 -0.24 1.64 -10.23
CA ALA A 173 -1.09 0.44 -10.30
C ALA A 173 -0.58 -0.60 -9.32
N GLN A 174 -1.49 -1.15 -8.49
CA GLN A 174 -1.16 -2.13 -7.45
C GLN A 174 -2.09 -3.33 -7.54
N ALA A 175 -1.55 -4.53 -7.37
CA ALA A 175 -2.35 -5.68 -6.99
C ALA A 175 -2.28 -5.85 -5.46
N LEU A 176 -3.43 -6.02 -4.83
CA LEU A 176 -3.56 -6.20 -3.39
C LEU A 176 -3.92 -7.67 -3.13
N ILE A 177 -2.99 -8.44 -2.59
CA ILE A 177 -3.18 -9.88 -2.36
C ILE A 177 -3.05 -10.13 -0.87
N SER A 178 -4.16 -10.30 -0.17
CA SER A 178 -4.17 -10.46 1.28
C SER A 178 -4.74 -11.80 1.71
N ARG A 179 -4.28 -12.26 2.87
CA ARG A 179 -4.81 -13.43 3.56
C ARG A 179 -4.94 -13.16 5.05
N LYS A 180 -6.12 -13.44 5.59
CA LYS A 180 -6.34 -13.60 7.03
C LYS A 180 -6.04 -15.06 7.36
N PHE A 181 -4.90 -15.32 8.00
CA PHE A 181 -4.48 -16.68 8.36
C PHE A 181 -5.25 -17.22 9.55
N ASN A 182 -5.55 -16.34 10.51
CA ASN A 182 -6.33 -16.62 11.70
C ASN A 182 -6.85 -15.31 12.30
N GLU A 183 -7.43 -15.34 13.49
CA GLU A 183 -7.96 -14.15 14.17
C GLU A 183 -6.88 -13.10 14.50
N LYS A 184 -5.61 -13.51 14.62
CA LYS A 184 -4.52 -12.64 15.04
C LYS A 184 -3.66 -12.16 13.87
N LEU A 185 -3.42 -13.01 12.85
CA LEU A 185 -2.45 -12.72 11.79
C LEU A 185 -3.12 -12.52 10.44
N SER A 186 -2.82 -11.39 9.83
CA SER A 186 -3.14 -11.09 8.42
C SER A 186 -1.90 -10.57 7.71
N LEU A 187 -1.67 -11.02 6.49
CA LEU A 187 -0.56 -10.57 5.64
C LEU A 187 -1.10 -10.13 4.28
N GLN A 188 -0.35 -9.25 3.62
CA GLN A 188 -0.64 -8.76 2.28
C GLN A 188 0.66 -8.60 1.49
N LEU A 189 0.61 -8.98 0.21
CA LEU A 189 1.59 -8.62 -0.81
C LEU A 189 0.98 -7.56 -1.72
N THR A 190 1.80 -6.60 -2.13
CA THR A 190 1.37 -5.47 -2.94
C THR A 190 2.42 -5.18 -4.02
N PRO A 191 2.48 -6.01 -5.09
CA PRO A 191 3.26 -5.65 -6.28
C PRO A 191 2.70 -4.36 -6.88
N THR A 192 3.59 -3.41 -7.14
CA THR A 192 3.25 -2.05 -7.55
C THR A 192 4.07 -1.65 -8.78
N LEU A 193 3.39 -1.12 -9.79
CA LEU A 193 3.97 -0.41 -10.92
C LEU A 193 3.71 1.08 -10.76
N ILE A 194 4.75 1.89 -10.94
CA ILE A 194 4.69 3.35 -10.89
C ILE A 194 5.27 3.88 -12.19
N HIS A 195 4.53 4.75 -12.87
CA HIS A 195 5.02 5.47 -14.03
C HIS A 195 4.97 6.98 -13.75
N LYS A 196 6.15 7.61 -13.73
CA LYS A 196 6.32 9.06 -13.61
C LYS A 196 6.58 9.64 -14.99
N ASN A 197 5.77 10.58 -15.45
CA ASN A 197 6.03 11.24 -16.72
C ASN A 197 7.29 12.12 -16.65
N LEU A 198 7.51 12.73 -15.48
CA LEU A 198 8.74 13.47 -15.17
C LEU A 198 9.42 12.84 -13.95
N THR A 199 10.68 12.46 -14.10
CA THR A 199 11.53 12.01 -12.99
C THR A 199 12.34 13.18 -12.43
N GLU A 200 12.68 13.12 -11.15
CA GLU A 200 13.48 14.18 -10.52
C GLU A 200 14.93 14.18 -10.99
N ARG A 201 15.42 13.05 -11.49
CA ARG A 201 16.80 12.88 -11.97
C ARG A 201 16.87 12.05 -13.23
N ILE A 202 17.83 12.35 -14.09
CA ILE A 202 18.05 11.66 -15.37
C ILE A 202 18.33 10.15 -15.17
N ALA A 203 18.95 9.77 -14.04
CA ALA A 203 19.25 8.36 -13.75
C ALA A 203 18.03 7.55 -13.26
N GLU A 204 16.89 8.20 -13.03
CA GLU A 204 15.68 7.55 -12.53
C GLU A 204 14.82 7.07 -13.71
N ASP A 205 14.45 5.78 -13.70
CA ASP A 205 13.54 5.23 -14.70
C ASP A 205 12.13 5.78 -14.53
N ASN A 206 11.47 6.15 -15.63
CA ASN A 206 10.07 6.56 -15.62
C ASN A 206 9.13 5.43 -15.11
N LEU A 207 9.43 4.17 -15.48
CA LEU A 207 8.68 3.01 -15.04
C LEU A 207 9.45 2.28 -13.94
N GLN A 208 8.85 2.22 -12.76
CA GLN A 208 9.45 1.64 -11.55
C GLN A 208 8.58 0.50 -11.04
N PHE A 209 9.21 -0.57 -10.60
CA PHE A 209 8.55 -1.69 -9.95
C PHE A 209 8.96 -1.79 -8.48
N VAL A 210 7.97 -1.92 -7.61
CA VAL A 210 8.17 -2.13 -6.17
C VAL A 210 7.40 -3.36 -5.72
N MET A 211 8.07 -4.26 -5.04
CA MET A 211 7.41 -5.36 -4.32
C MET A 211 7.25 -4.94 -2.86
N ALA A 212 6.01 -4.67 -2.45
CA ALA A 212 5.73 -4.33 -1.07
C ALA A 212 5.00 -5.47 -0.35
N ALA A 213 5.21 -5.56 0.94
CA ALA A 213 4.50 -6.47 1.83
C ALA A 213 4.08 -5.73 3.08
N GLY A 214 2.92 -6.10 3.62
CA GLY A 214 2.42 -5.56 4.88
C GLY A 214 1.75 -6.64 5.71
N GLY A 215 1.72 -6.44 7.01
CA GLY A 215 1.11 -7.37 7.93
C GLY A 215 0.50 -6.69 9.13
N ARG A 216 -0.48 -7.38 9.72
CA ARG A 216 -1.13 -7.00 10.95
C ARG A 216 -1.11 -8.19 11.91
N TYR A 217 -0.66 -7.94 13.14
CA TYR A 217 -0.73 -8.91 14.22
C TYR A 217 -1.54 -8.35 15.39
N LYS A 218 -2.64 -8.99 15.72
CA LYS A 218 -3.53 -8.59 16.82
C LYS A 218 -2.94 -9.01 18.17
N LEU A 219 -2.52 -8.02 18.95
CA LEU A 219 -1.93 -8.23 20.29
C LEU A 219 -3.02 -8.46 21.35
N THR A 220 -4.10 -7.66 21.29
CA THR A 220 -5.26 -7.76 22.16
C THR A 220 -6.55 -7.63 21.34
N LYS A 221 -7.71 -7.65 21.99
CA LYS A 221 -8.99 -7.41 21.29
C LYS A 221 -9.05 -6.03 20.60
N ARG A 222 -8.28 -5.05 21.11
CA ARG A 222 -8.35 -3.65 20.66
C ARG A 222 -7.02 -3.10 20.13
N LEU A 223 -5.92 -3.83 20.31
CA LEU A 223 -4.58 -3.36 19.90
C LEU A 223 -3.99 -4.33 18.87
N SER A 224 -3.53 -3.77 17.77
CA SER A 224 -2.79 -4.51 16.74
C SER A 224 -1.47 -3.82 16.43
N LEU A 225 -0.46 -4.62 16.09
CA LEU A 225 0.81 -4.18 15.54
C LEU A 225 0.74 -4.35 14.02
N ASN A 226 1.14 -3.33 13.30
CA ASN A 226 1.26 -3.33 11.84
C ASN A 226 2.71 -3.11 11.42
N MET A 227 3.11 -3.73 10.33
CA MET A 227 4.42 -3.56 9.73
C MET A 227 4.32 -3.57 8.21
N GLU A 228 5.14 -2.75 7.55
CA GLU A 228 5.25 -2.69 6.10
C GLU A 228 6.70 -2.62 5.67
N TYR A 229 7.00 -3.27 4.55
CA TYR A 229 8.27 -3.16 3.86
C TYR A 229 8.03 -3.07 2.35
N GLY A 230 8.72 -2.15 1.69
CA GLY A 230 8.67 -1.99 0.23
C GLY A 230 10.07 -2.11 -0.35
N LEU A 231 10.28 -3.11 -1.21
CA LEU A 231 11.53 -3.34 -1.93
C LEU A 231 11.42 -2.79 -3.34
N MET A 232 12.16 -1.76 -3.66
CA MET A 232 12.32 -1.27 -5.01
C MET A 232 13.36 -2.13 -5.73
N THR A 233 12.99 -2.72 -6.89
CA THR A 233 13.82 -3.70 -7.60
C THR A 233 14.93 -3.08 -8.43
N SER A 234 14.75 -1.85 -8.89
CA SER A 234 15.75 -1.10 -9.65
C SER A 234 15.85 0.31 -9.04
N ARG A 235 17.00 0.60 -8.43
CA ARG A 235 17.30 1.92 -7.86
C ARG A 235 18.68 2.34 -8.31
N PRO A 236 18.81 3.53 -8.92
CA PRO A 236 20.12 4.10 -9.17
C PRO A 236 20.86 4.35 -7.84
N GLU A 237 22.14 3.94 -7.75
CA GLU A 237 22.96 4.11 -6.54
C GLU A 237 23.16 5.59 -6.17
N GLU A 238 23.04 6.48 -7.14
CA GLU A 238 23.15 7.93 -6.97
C GLU A 238 21.99 8.57 -6.20
N LEU A 239 20.88 7.83 -6.04
CA LEU A 239 19.71 8.28 -5.30
C LEU A 239 19.80 7.81 -3.85
N ASN A 240 19.93 8.75 -2.91
CA ASN A 240 19.94 8.48 -1.46
C ASN A 240 18.54 8.16 -0.93
N TYR A 241 17.80 7.27 -1.62
CA TYR A 241 16.50 6.78 -1.16
C TYR A 241 16.65 5.40 -0.53
N ASN A 242 15.90 5.16 0.51
CA ASN A 242 15.84 3.88 1.21
C ASN A 242 14.61 3.08 0.81
N ASN A 243 14.63 1.77 1.05
CA ASN A 243 13.43 0.96 0.97
C ASN A 243 12.43 1.40 2.05
N LEU A 244 11.14 1.43 1.71
CA LEU A 244 10.10 1.71 2.68
C LEU A 244 10.18 0.71 3.83
N LEU A 245 10.21 1.21 5.05
CA LEU A 245 9.99 0.44 6.27
C LEU A 245 9.09 1.25 7.19
N SER A 246 8.02 0.63 7.68
CA SER A 246 7.08 1.27 8.58
C SER A 246 6.60 0.32 9.66
N LEU A 247 6.42 0.85 10.86
CA LEU A 247 5.83 0.19 12.01
C LEU A 247 4.66 1.01 12.53
N GLY A 248 3.61 0.37 13.03
CA GLY A 248 2.46 1.09 13.53
C GLY A 248 1.60 0.27 14.46
N PHE A 249 0.75 0.98 15.19
CA PHE A 249 -0.24 0.39 16.08
C PHE A 249 -1.63 0.87 15.70
N ASP A 250 -2.59 -0.06 15.65
CA ASP A 250 -4.01 0.25 15.54
C ASP A 250 -4.65 0.07 16.91
N ILE A 251 -5.36 1.10 17.37
CA ILE A 251 -6.13 1.09 18.61
C ILE A 251 -7.61 1.20 18.25
N GLU A 252 -8.36 0.12 18.46
CA GLU A 252 -9.80 0.03 18.15
C GLU A 252 -10.63 0.51 19.36
N THR A 253 -11.45 1.56 19.17
CA THR A 253 -12.32 2.12 20.21
C THR A 253 -13.76 2.19 19.71
N GLY A 254 -14.50 1.07 19.80
CA GLY A 254 -15.90 1.03 19.39
C GLY A 254 -16.10 1.31 17.89
N GLY A 255 -16.34 2.55 17.51
CA GLY A 255 -16.57 2.96 16.11
C GLY A 255 -15.37 3.56 15.41
N HIS A 256 -14.21 3.73 16.07
CA HIS A 256 -13.04 4.39 15.51
C HIS A 256 -11.79 3.51 15.62
N VAL A 257 -10.87 3.68 14.67
CA VAL A 257 -9.52 3.11 14.70
C VAL A 257 -8.53 4.25 14.71
N PHE A 258 -7.78 4.39 15.81
CA PHE A 258 -6.64 5.30 15.89
C PHE A 258 -5.40 4.56 15.41
N GLN A 259 -4.65 5.20 14.53
CA GLN A 259 -3.42 4.63 13.98
C GLN A 259 -2.24 5.51 14.35
N LEU A 260 -1.26 4.94 15.07
CA LEU A 260 0.02 5.58 15.36
C LEU A 260 1.11 4.91 14.51
N HIS A 261 1.79 5.70 13.68
CA HIS A 261 2.71 5.17 12.68
C HIS A 261 4.10 5.82 12.79
N PHE A 262 5.12 4.98 12.63
CA PHE A 262 6.51 5.36 12.43
C PHE A 262 6.95 4.83 11.06
N THR A 263 7.59 5.66 10.25
CA THR A 263 7.98 5.32 8.88
C THR A 263 9.19 6.16 8.46
N ASN A 264 10.00 5.61 7.59
CA ASN A 264 11.13 6.34 7.00
C ASN A 264 10.72 7.19 5.78
N SER A 265 9.43 7.29 5.47
CA SER A 265 8.92 8.16 4.39
C SER A 265 8.18 9.37 4.95
N ARG A 266 8.49 10.55 4.43
CA ARG A 266 7.83 11.82 4.77
C ARG A 266 6.51 12.02 4.03
N THR A 267 6.24 11.24 2.99
CA THR A 267 5.09 11.42 2.11
C THR A 267 4.00 10.38 2.39
N MET A 268 2.79 10.66 1.92
CA MET A 268 1.62 9.80 2.06
C MET A 268 0.99 9.45 0.69
N LEU A 269 1.77 9.66 -0.40
CA LEU A 269 1.37 9.35 -1.78
C LEU A 269 2.09 8.07 -2.20
N GLU A 270 1.37 7.17 -2.85
CA GLU A 270 1.81 5.80 -3.17
C GLU A 270 3.13 5.76 -3.95
N HIS A 271 3.26 6.57 -5.00
CA HIS A 271 4.50 6.65 -5.76
C HIS A 271 5.68 7.11 -4.89
N SER A 272 5.47 8.11 -4.04
CA SER A 272 6.55 8.75 -3.32
C SER A 272 7.00 7.96 -2.09
N PHE A 273 6.09 7.42 -1.26
CA PHE A 273 6.54 6.63 -0.12
C PHE A 273 7.19 5.30 -0.51
N LEU A 274 6.87 4.74 -1.70
CA LEU A 274 7.45 3.50 -2.19
C LEU A 274 8.83 3.70 -2.84
N THR A 275 9.09 4.85 -3.46
CA THR A 275 10.29 5.06 -4.27
C THR A 275 11.22 6.17 -3.77
N GLU A 276 10.74 7.06 -2.88
CA GLU A 276 11.45 8.27 -2.45
C GLU A 276 11.57 8.36 -0.91
N ALA A 277 11.62 7.22 -0.21
CA ALA A 277 11.80 7.22 1.24
C ALA A 277 13.22 7.68 1.60
N THR A 278 13.33 8.77 2.36
CA THR A 278 14.62 9.42 2.70
C THR A 278 15.10 9.11 4.10
N GLY A 279 14.23 8.69 5.00
CA GLY A 279 14.60 8.39 6.40
C GLY A 279 15.43 7.11 6.49
N ASP A 280 16.32 7.08 7.48
CA ASP A 280 17.20 5.95 7.79
C ASP A 280 16.92 5.48 9.22
N TRP A 281 16.48 4.23 9.36
CA TRP A 281 16.17 3.63 10.67
C TRP A 281 17.39 3.34 11.54
N SER A 282 18.59 3.46 10.98
CA SER A 282 19.83 3.23 11.69
C SER A 282 20.41 4.49 12.37
N LYS A 283 19.77 5.64 12.17
CA LYS A 283 20.19 6.93 12.73
C LYS A 283 19.22 7.47 13.75
#